data_8514722a653125124e3032da028b84ad
#
_entry.id   8514722a653125124e3032da028b84ad
#
_cell.length_a   1.000
_cell.length_b   1.000
_cell.length_c   1.000
_cell.angle_alpha   90.00
_cell.angle_beta   90.00
_cell.angle_gamma   90.00
#
_symmetry.space_group_name_H-M   'P 1'
#
loop_
_entity.id
_entity.type
_entity.pdbx_description
1 polymer ?
#
loop_
_entity_poly.entity_id
_entity_poly.type
_entity_poly.pdbx_seq_one_letter_code
_entity_poly.pdbx_strand_id
1 'polypeptide(L)'
;MDQVRTAVIGFGGMGSQYVEMLYKGEVEGMTLAGVCCRNLPGQERLRREFPGTAVYKDVDDAMAHSGDFDAAVIVTPHTSHVEIGCRAAQAGKHILSDKPAGVSAGEVRRLLRRTEEAGVSYGMIFNVRTNPAYQKAREIIASGCLGKLQRAVWICNTWFRTPAYHRSAPWRSTWKGECGGLLINQCQHYLDIWQWLFGMPDRI
;
A
#
# COMPACT_ATOMS: atom_id res chain seq x y z
N MET A 1 3.43 -25.44 2.29
CA MET A 1 3.05 -24.31 3.15
C MET A 1 1.66 -23.90 2.73
N ASP A 2 0.79 -23.63 3.70
CA ASP A 2 -0.55 -23.13 3.39
C ASP A 2 -0.42 -21.75 2.75
N GLN A 3 -1.14 -21.53 1.66
CA GLN A 3 -1.12 -20.25 0.95
C GLN A 3 -1.99 -19.23 1.69
N VAL A 4 -1.54 -17.99 1.77
CA VAL A 4 -2.31 -16.89 2.34
C VAL A 4 -3.38 -16.46 1.35
N ARG A 5 -4.64 -16.68 1.70
CA ARG A 5 -5.79 -16.24 0.91
C ARG A 5 -5.94 -14.72 1.05
N THR A 6 -5.92 -14.00 -0.04
CA THR A 6 -5.79 -12.54 -0.05
C THR A 6 -7.00 -11.87 -0.70
N ALA A 7 -7.59 -10.91 -0.01
CA ALA A 7 -8.58 -10.00 -0.58
C ALA A 7 -7.92 -8.67 -0.97
N VAL A 8 -8.13 -8.20 -2.19
CA VAL A 8 -7.67 -6.88 -2.64
C VAL A 8 -8.80 -5.86 -2.46
N ILE A 9 -8.59 -4.87 -1.61
CA ILE A 9 -9.56 -3.82 -1.32
C ILE A 9 -9.24 -2.58 -2.17
N GLY A 10 -9.99 -2.42 -3.26
CA GLY A 10 -9.81 -1.39 -4.28
C GLY A 10 -9.36 -1.96 -5.62
N PHE A 11 -10.07 -1.63 -6.70
CA PHE A 11 -9.80 -2.08 -8.06
C PHE A 11 -9.56 -0.89 -9.00
N GLY A 12 -8.62 -0.04 -8.61
CA GLY A 12 -8.08 1.06 -9.42
C GLY A 12 -6.82 0.63 -10.18
N GLY A 13 -6.02 1.61 -10.64
CA GLY A 13 -4.80 1.34 -11.40
C GLY A 13 -3.82 0.38 -10.73
N MET A 14 -3.49 0.62 -9.44
CA MET A 14 -2.61 -0.30 -8.70
C MET A 14 -3.33 -1.59 -8.29
N GLY A 15 -4.59 -1.48 -7.84
CA GLY A 15 -5.36 -2.65 -7.43
C GLY A 15 -5.52 -3.68 -8.55
N SER A 16 -5.71 -3.24 -9.79
CA SER A 16 -5.79 -4.17 -10.93
C SER A 16 -4.48 -4.92 -11.18
N GLN A 17 -3.33 -4.29 -10.95
CA GLN A 17 -2.03 -4.95 -11.07
C GLN A 17 -1.85 -6.01 -9.97
N TYR A 18 -2.17 -5.72 -8.72
CA TYR A 18 -2.08 -6.71 -7.64
C TYR A 18 -3.06 -7.87 -7.82
N VAL A 19 -4.28 -7.58 -8.29
CA VAL A 19 -5.26 -8.62 -8.64
C VAL A 19 -4.69 -9.56 -9.72
N GLU A 20 -4.11 -9.00 -10.77
CA GLU A 20 -3.52 -9.79 -11.86
C GLU A 20 -2.35 -10.65 -11.39
N MET A 21 -1.42 -10.08 -10.62
CA MET A 21 -0.27 -10.82 -10.07
C MET A 21 -0.70 -11.98 -9.17
N LEU A 22 -1.65 -11.74 -8.26
CA LEU A 22 -2.17 -12.77 -7.35
C LEU A 22 -2.97 -13.84 -8.10
N TYR A 23 -3.77 -13.44 -9.08
CA TYR A 23 -4.57 -14.36 -9.91
C TYR A 23 -3.69 -15.29 -10.76
N LYS A 24 -2.59 -14.77 -11.30
CA LYS A 24 -1.60 -15.55 -12.07
C LYS A 24 -0.65 -16.38 -11.20
N GLY A 25 -0.72 -16.25 -9.86
CA GLY A 25 0.21 -16.96 -8.96
C GLY A 25 1.65 -16.42 -9.02
N GLU A 26 1.85 -15.17 -9.42
CA GLU A 26 3.18 -14.52 -9.50
C GLU A 26 3.75 -14.16 -8.12
N VAL A 27 2.94 -14.28 -7.06
CA VAL A 27 3.36 -14.02 -5.67
C VAL A 27 3.38 -15.34 -4.92
N GLU A 28 4.57 -15.85 -4.66
CA GLU A 28 4.75 -17.11 -3.94
C GLU A 28 4.13 -17.05 -2.55
N GLY A 29 3.39 -18.10 -2.18
CA GLY A 29 2.73 -18.21 -0.87
C GLY A 29 1.44 -17.42 -0.73
N MET A 30 0.95 -16.74 -1.77
CA MET A 30 -0.31 -15.98 -1.73
C MET A 30 -1.25 -16.39 -2.88
N THR A 31 -2.56 -16.32 -2.61
CA THR A 31 -3.60 -16.54 -3.62
C THR A 31 -4.65 -15.43 -3.57
N LEU A 32 -5.28 -15.16 -4.72
CA LEU A 32 -6.40 -14.23 -4.80
C LEU A 32 -7.69 -14.91 -4.34
N ALA A 33 -8.24 -14.50 -3.21
CA ALA A 33 -9.52 -14.98 -2.70
C ALA A 33 -10.68 -14.08 -3.17
N GLY A 34 -10.48 -12.77 -3.16
CA GLY A 34 -11.55 -11.85 -3.54
C GLY A 34 -11.08 -10.43 -3.82
N VAL A 35 -11.96 -9.62 -4.40
CA VAL A 35 -11.69 -8.23 -4.73
C VAL A 35 -12.87 -7.34 -4.34
N CYS A 36 -12.62 -6.30 -3.56
CA CYS A 36 -13.62 -5.27 -3.26
C CYS A 36 -13.60 -4.15 -4.30
N CYS A 37 -14.70 -3.98 -5.03
CA CYS A 37 -14.86 -2.97 -6.06
C CYS A 37 -16.23 -2.32 -5.99
N ARG A 38 -16.31 -1.01 -5.73
CA ARG A 38 -17.59 -0.30 -5.54
C ARG A 38 -18.36 0.00 -6.82
N ASN A 39 -17.66 0.15 -7.95
CA ASN A 39 -18.34 0.51 -9.20
C ASN A 39 -18.74 -0.73 -10.00
N LEU A 40 -19.94 -0.70 -10.58
CA LEU A 40 -20.50 -1.81 -11.36
C LEU A 40 -19.62 -2.23 -12.55
N PRO A 41 -19.12 -1.31 -13.39
CA PRO A 41 -18.24 -1.70 -14.50
C PRO A 41 -16.98 -2.46 -14.05
N GLY A 42 -16.41 -2.08 -12.91
CA GLY A 42 -15.28 -2.80 -12.32
C GLY A 42 -15.64 -4.19 -11.83
N GLN A 43 -16.82 -4.36 -11.22
CA GLN A 43 -17.33 -5.67 -10.80
C GLN A 43 -17.59 -6.59 -12.00
N GLU A 44 -18.18 -6.07 -13.08
CA GLU A 44 -18.39 -6.81 -14.31
C GLU A 44 -17.07 -7.23 -14.96
N ARG A 45 -16.10 -6.31 -14.99
CA ARG A 45 -14.74 -6.61 -15.45
C ARG A 45 -14.08 -7.72 -14.63
N LEU A 46 -14.18 -7.66 -13.30
CA LEU A 46 -13.65 -8.69 -12.40
C LEU A 46 -14.24 -10.06 -12.69
N ARG A 47 -15.56 -10.16 -12.80
CA ARG A 47 -16.23 -11.45 -13.08
C ARG A 47 -15.85 -12.02 -14.43
N ARG A 48 -15.60 -11.17 -15.43
CA ARG A 48 -15.19 -11.60 -16.77
C ARG A 48 -13.73 -12.02 -16.85
N GLU A 49 -12.83 -11.21 -16.28
CA GLU A 49 -11.38 -11.37 -16.45
C GLU A 49 -10.74 -12.27 -15.39
N PHE A 50 -11.37 -12.41 -14.21
CA PHE A 50 -10.86 -13.20 -13.09
C PHE A 50 -11.93 -14.17 -12.56
N PRO A 51 -12.37 -15.15 -13.38
CA PRO A 51 -13.41 -16.08 -12.98
C PRO A 51 -12.99 -16.89 -11.75
N GLY A 52 -13.97 -17.18 -10.87
CA GLY A 52 -13.71 -17.89 -9.61
C GLY A 52 -13.27 -16.98 -8.44
N THR A 53 -12.97 -15.70 -8.69
CA THR A 53 -12.64 -14.75 -7.64
C THR A 53 -13.92 -14.15 -7.03
N ALA A 54 -14.01 -14.10 -5.71
CA ALA A 54 -15.11 -13.41 -5.03
C ALA A 54 -15.10 -11.91 -5.32
N VAL A 55 -16.26 -11.31 -5.57
CA VAL A 55 -16.38 -9.88 -5.86
C VAL A 55 -17.27 -9.24 -4.81
N TYR A 56 -16.67 -8.45 -3.92
CA TYR A 56 -17.35 -7.70 -2.87
C TYR A 56 -17.73 -6.30 -3.37
N LYS A 57 -18.98 -5.90 -3.16
CA LYS A 57 -19.50 -4.60 -3.63
C LYS A 57 -18.94 -3.40 -2.89
N ASP A 58 -18.56 -3.58 -1.63
CA ASP A 58 -17.99 -2.55 -0.75
C ASP A 58 -17.18 -3.19 0.40
N VAL A 59 -16.62 -2.36 1.27
CA VAL A 59 -15.81 -2.83 2.42
C VAL A 59 -16.67 -3.55 3.46
N ASP A 60 -17.95 -3.16 3.63
CA ASP A 60 -18.87 -3.84 4.55
C ASP A 60 -19.11 -5.26 4.10
N ASP A 61 -19.37 -5.44 2.83
CA ASP A 61 -19.56 -6.74 2.20
C ASP A 61 -18.30 -7.62 2.32
N ALA A 62 -17.11 -7.06 2.03
CA ALA A 62 -15.85 -7.78 2.20
C ALA A 62 -15.62 -8.22 3.65
N MET A 63 -15.90 -7.36 4.62
CA MET A 63 -15.73 -7.70 6.04
C MET A 63 -16.79 -8.71 6.54
N ALA A 64 -18.01 -8.67 6.00
CA ALA A 64 -19.02 -9.68 6.29
C ALA A 64 -18.61 -11.08 5.80
N HIS A 65 -17.80 -11.16 4.74
CA HIS A 65 -17.24 -12.39 4.19
C HIS A 65 -15.76 -12.59 4.59
N SER A 66 -15.36 -12.06 5.73
CA SER A 66 -13.97 -12.14 6.19
C SER A 66 -13.44 -13.57 6.40
N GLY A 67 -14.29 -14.58 6.52
CA GLY A 67 -13.89 -15.99 6.53
C GLY A 67 -13.27 -16.51 5.23
N ASP A 68 -13.46 -15.79 4.12
CA ASP A 68 -12.99 -16.20 2.80
C ASP A 68 -11.49 -15.91 2.58
N PHE A 69 -10.89 -15.03 3.37
CA PHE A 69 -9.50 -14.60 3.23
C PHE A 69 -8.78 -14.43 4.57
N ASP A 70 -7.46 -14.44 4.53
CA ASP A 70 -6.56 -14.33 5.69
C ASP A 70 -5.91 -12.96 5.77
N ALA A 71 -5.70 -12.29 4.62
CA ALA A 71 -5.06 -10.99 4.51
C ALA A 71 -5.83 -10.05 3.56
N ALA A 72 -5.79 -8.76 3.88
CA ALA A 72 -6.34 -7.68 3.05
C ALA A 72 -5.20 -6.83 2.46
N VAL A 73 -5.15 -6.70 1.14
CA VAL A 73 -4.29 -5.74 0.44
C VAL A 73 -5.09 -4.48 0.16
N ILE A 74 -4.76 -3.37 0.82
CA ILE A 74 -5.53 -2.12 0.75
C ILE A 74 -4.88 -1.18 -0.28
N VAL A 75 -5.62 -0.87 -1.35
CA VAL A 75 -5.16 -0.07 -2.49
C VAL A 75 -6.21 0.96 -2.91
N THR A 76 -6.84 1.55 -1.94
CA THR A 76 -7.88 2.57 -2.07
C THR A 76 -7.26 3.99 -2.05
N PRO A 77 -8.03 5.08 -2.19
CA PRO A 77 -7.54 6.42 -1.95
C PRO A 77 -7.02 6.62 -0.52
N HIS A 78 -6.01 7.47 -0.35
CA HIS A 78 -5.22 7.69 0.87
C HIS A 78 -6.04 7.85 2.14
N THR A 79 -7.15 8.62 2.06
CA THR A 79 -8.03 8.93 3.20
C THR A 79 -8.76 7.73 3.81
N SER A 80 -8.81 6.61 3.09
CA SER A 80 -9.56 5.43 3.52
C SER A 80 -8.67 4.31 4.08
N HIS A 81 -7.34 4.40 3.93
CA HIS A 81 -6.43 3.32 4.33
C HIS A 81 -6.55 2.95 5.80
N VAL A 82 -6.54 3.95 6.69
CA VAL A 82 -6.61 3.73 8.13
C VAL A 82 -7.93 3.11 8.56
N GLU A 83 -9.04 3.63 8.03
CA GLU A 83 -10.36 3.12 8.40
C GLU A 83 -10.56 1.67 7.95
N ILE A 84 -10.21 1.38 6.70
CA ILE A 84 -10.27 0.02 6.16
C ILE A 84 -9.33 -0.92 6.92
N GLY A 85 -8.11 -0.45 7.23
CA GLY A 85 -7.15 -1.21 8.01
C GLY A 85 -7.64 -1.53 9.42
N CYS A 86 -8.24 -0.57 10.12
CA CYS A 86 -8.84 -0.81 11.43
C CYS A 86 -9.97 -1.86 11.38
N ARG A 87 -10.78 -1.84 10.33
CA ARG A 87 -11.85 -2.81 10.12
C ARG A 87 -11.31 -4.21 9.81
N ALA A 88 -10.28 -4.29 8.95
CA ALA A 88 -9.60 -5.55 8.68
C ALA A 88 -8.96 -6.14 9.95
N ALA A 89 -8.29 -5.31 10.76
CA ALA A 89 -7.74 -5.73 12.05
C ALA A 89 -8.83 -6.25 13.00
N GLN A 90 -9.96 -5.53 13.10
CA GLN A 90 -11.10 -5.96 13.92
C GLN A 90 -11.68 -7.30 13.46
N ALA A 91 -11.63 -7.58 12.16
CA ALA A 91 -12.01 -8.87 11.58
C ALA A 91 -10.90 -9.95 11.67
N GLY A 92 -9.80 -9.68 12.38
CA GLY A 92 -8.67 -10.59 12.55
C GLY A 92 -7.86 -10.86 11.29
N LYS A 93 -7.82 -9.88 10.35
CA LYS A 93 -7.11 -10.04 9.06
C LYS A 93 -5.76 -9.35 9.09
N HIS A 94 -4.73 -10.04 8.58
CA HIS A 94 -3.44 -9.42 8.29
C HIS A 94 -3.60 -8.33 7.22
N ILE A 95 -2.77 -7.32 7.26
CA ILE A 95 -2.94 -6.13 6.42
C ILE A 95 -1.65 -5.82 5.67
N LEU A 96 -1.76 -5.66 4.36
CA LEU A 96 -0.73 -5.06 3.52
C LEU A 96 -1.34 -3.81 2.86
N SER A 97 -0.87 -2.62 3.22
CA SER A 97 -1.42 -1.36 2.72
C SER A 97 -0.50 -0.72 1.69
N ASP A 98 -1.08 -0.17 0.63
CA ASP A 98 -0.33 0.77 -0.21
C ASP A 98 0.02 2.04 0.58
N LYS A 99 1.00 2.77 0.10
CA LYS A 99 1.42 4.06 0.69
C LYS A 99 0.42 5.18 0.32
N PRO A 100 0.27 6.19 1.15
CA PRO A 100 0.76 6.32 2.53
C PRO A 100 -0.05 5.46 3.50
N ALA A 101 0.50 5.17 4.67
CA ALA A 101 -0.22 4.42 5.72
C ALA A 101 -1.52 5.10 6.14
N GLY A 102 -1.52 6.42 6.11
CA GLY A 102 -2.65 7.29 6.43
C GLY A 102 -2.27 8.74 6.18
N VAL A 103 -3.20 9.65 6.40
CA VAL A 103 -3.05 11.08 6.09
C VAL A 103 -2.66 11.92 7.31
N SER A 104 -2.64 11.32 8.49
CA SER A 104 -2.12 11.93 9.71
C SER A 104 -1.43 10.92 10.61
N ALA A 105 -0.43 11.37 11.37
CA ALA A 105 0.28 10.52 12.32
C ALA A 105 -0.65 9.97 13.42
N GLY A 106 -1.66 10.72 13.83
CA GLY A 106 -2.65 10.29 14.83
C GLY A 106 -3.48 9.10 14.35
N GLU A 107 -3.95 9.15 13.11
CA GLU A 107 -4.70 8.05 12.48
C GLU A 107 -3.83 6.80 12.31
N VAL A 108 -2.59 6.96 11.86
CA VAL A 108 -1.67 5.83 11.70
C VAL A 108 -1.37 5.17 13.05
N ARG A 109 -1.14 5.94 14.12
CA ARG A 109 -0.98 5.40 15.48
C ARG A 109 -2.23 4.63 15.94
N ARG A 110 -3.44 5.11 15.60
CA ARG A 110 -4.68 4.40 15.88
C ARG A 110 -4.71 3.04 15.16
N LEU A 111 -4.35 3.00 13.88
CA LEU A 111 -4.28 1.76 13.12
C LEU A 111 -3.29 0.77 13.73
N LEU A 112 -2.06 1.22 14.05
CA LEU A 112 -1.03 0.37 14.64
C LEU A 112 -1.49 -0.24 15.99
N ARG A 113 -2.11 0.56 16.86
CA ARG A 113 -2.69 0.04 18.10
C ARG A 113 -3.75 -1.03 17.83
N ARG A 114 -4.65 -0.80 16.85
CA ARG A 114 -5.70 -1.77 16.50
C ARG A 114 -5.13 -3.08 15.96
N THR A 115 -4.06 -3.02 15.17
CA THR A 115 -3.40 -4.23 14.66
C THR A 115 -2.68 -4.99 15.77
N GLU A 116 -2.06 -4.28 16.72
CA GLU A 116 -1.43 -4.87 17.90
C GLU A 116 -2.45 -5.53 18.82
N GLU A 117 -3.54 -4.83 19.17
CA GLU A 117 -4.65 -5.35 19.99
C GLU A 117 -5.29 -6.60 19.36
N ALA A 118 -5.40 -6.65 18.04
CA ALA A 118 -5.96 -7.78 17.31
C ALA A 118 -4.97 -8.93 17.08
N GLY A 119 -3.69 -8.75 17.38
CA GLY A 119 -2.64 -9.75 17.11
C GLY A 119 -2.40 -10.02 15.64
N VAL A 120 -2.67 -9.05 14.75
CA VAL A 120 -2.49 -9.20 13.30
C VAL A 120 -1.27 -8.44 12.81
N SER A 121 -0.67 -8.91 11.72
CA SER A 121 0.46 -8.24 11.07
C SER A 121 -0.02 -7.06 10.23
N TYR A 122 0.71 -5.95 10.29
CA TYR A 122 0.56 -4.81 9.40
C TYR A 122 1.85 -4.57 8.62
N GLY A 123 1.75 -4.52 7.31
CA GLY A 123 2.84 -4.17 6.41
C GLY A 123 2.45 -3.02 5.48
N MET A 124 3.45 -2.31 4.97
CA MET A 124 3.24 -1.25 3.99
C MET A 124 4.10 -1.49 2.74
N ILE A 125 3.53 -1.20 1.57
CA ILE A 125 4.17 -1.44 0.28
C ILE A 125 5.14 -0.31 -0.03
N PHE A 126 6.40 -0.50 0.34
CA PHE A 126 7.53 0.33 -0.07
C PHE A 126 8.43 -0.44 -1.05
N ASN A 127 7.89 -0.73 -2.22
CA ASN A 127 8.55 -1.56 -3.24
C ASN A 127 9.90 -1.00 -3.71
N VAL A 128 10.17 0.30 -3.55
CA VAL A 128 11.48 0.88 -3.93
C VAL A 128 12.62 0.31 -3.07
N ARG A 129 12.36 -0.17 -1.85
CA ARG A 129 13.36 -0.87 -1.03
C ARG A 129 13.86 -2.18 -1.65
N THR A 130 13.10 -2.78 -2.58
CA THR A 130 13.52 -4.00 -3.28
C THR A 130 14.47 -3.74 -4.46
N ASN A 131 14.71 -2.48 -4.81
CA ASN A 131 15.66 -2.13 -5.87
C ASN A 131 17.10 -2.50 -5.44
N PRO A 132 17.82 -3.33 -6.21
CA PRO A 132 19.15 -3.80 -5.86
C PRO A 132 20.17 -2.68 -5.62
N ALA A 133 20.04 -1.54 -6.33
CA ALA A 133 20.94 -0.41 -6.12
C ALA A 133 20.78 0.22 -4.72
N TYR A 134 19.54 0.36 -4.24
CA TYR A 134 19.29 0.87 -2.88
C TYR A 134 19.66 -0.15 -1.80
N GLN A 135 19.44 -1.44 -2.06
CA GLN A 135 19.90 -2.50 -1.16
C GLN A 135 21.42 -2.46 -1.02
N LYS A 136 22.14 -2.35 -2.15
CA LYS A 136 23.60 -2.25 -2.14
C LYS A 136 24.11 -0.98 -1.45
N ALA A 137 23.46 0.16 -1.70
CA ALA A 137 23.79 1.40 -0.98
C ALA A 137 23.63 1.24 0.53
N ARG A 138 22.55 0.58 0.99
CA ARG A 138 22.35 0.28 2.41
C ARG A 138 23.44 -0.63 2.99
N GLU A 139 23.83 -1.70 2.29
CA GLU A 139 24.92 -2.58 2.70
C GLU A 139 26.23 -1.80 2.90
N ILE A 140 26.59 -0.96 1.92
CA ILE A 140 27.80 -0.14 1.95
C ILE A 140 27.78 0.82 3.16
N ILE A 141 26.66 1.50 3.39
CA ILE A 141 26.50 2.42 4.53
C ILE A 141 26.57 1.64 5.84
N ALA A 142 25.85 0.52 5.95
CA ALA A 142 25.81 -0.28 7.16
C ALA A 142 27.14 -0.97 7.51
N SER A 143 27.99 -1.27 6.51
CA SER A 143 29.30 -1.86 6.72
C SER A 143 30.31 -0.92 7.39
N GLY A 144 29.99 0.39 7.45
CA GLY A 144 30.89 1.39 8.02
C GLY A 144 32.12 1.74 7.16
N CYS A 145 32.26 1.16 5.96
CA CYS A 145 33.42 1.41 5.10
C CYS A 145 33.54 2.88 4.63
N LEU A 146 32.44 3.65 4.68
CA LEU A 146 32.43 5.08 4.39
C LEU A 146 32.82 5.95 5.60
N GLY A 147 33.07 5.32 6.76
CA GLY A 147 33.27 6.04 8.01
C GLY A 147 32.00 6.78 8.46
N LYS A 148 32.18 7.84 9.26
CA LYS A 148 31.07 8.67 9.72
C LYS A 148 30.51 9.51 8.57
N LEU A 149 29.26 9.31 8.22
CA LEU A 149 28.56 10.12 7.21
C LEU A 149 28.50 11.58 7.67
N GLN A 150 28.95 12.50 6.82
CA GLN A 150 28.98 13.93 7.12
C GLN A 150 27.84 14.67 6.45
N ARG A 151 27.42 14.22 5.25
CA ARG A 151 26.40 14.87 4.47
C ARG A 151 25.77 13.88 3.50
N ALA A 152 24.45 13.97 3.34
CA ALA A 152 23.71 13.33 2.27
C ALA A 152 22.92 14.39 1.49
N VAL A 153 22.93 14.31 0.17
CA VAL A 153 22.14 15.16 -0.71
C VAL A 153 21.36 14.27 -1.65
N TRP A 154 20.05 14.46 -1.69
CA TRP A 154 19.16 13.71 -2.58
C TRP A 154 18.44 14.64 -3.52
N ILE A 155 18.66 14.48 -4.81
CA ILE A 155 18.00 15.24 -5.86
C ILE A 155 17.06 14.28 -6.59
N CYS A 156 15.75 14.57 -6.53
CA CYS A 156 14.71 13.75 -7.15
C CYS A 156 13.80 14.62 -8.01
N ASN A 157 14.08 14.67 -9.31
CA ASN A 157 13.36 15.51 -10.29
C ASN A 157 12.95 14.74 -11.56
N THR A 158 12.91 13.40 -11.50
CA THR A 158 12.67 12.55 -12.68
C THR A 158 11.20 12.37 -13.05
N TRP A 159 10.27 12.73 -12.16
CA TRP A 159 8.84 12.51 -12.37
C TRP A 159 8.12 13.73 -12.92
N PHE A 160 7.67 13.61 -14.16
CA PHE A 160 6.73 14.55 -14.75
C PHE A 160 5.32 13.95 -14.79
N ARG A 161 4.32 14.69 -14.33
CA ARG A 161 2.91 14.29 -14.39
C ARG A 161 2.18 15.16 -15.40
N THR A 162 1.61 14.52 -16.41
CA THR A 162 0.86 15.21 -17.46
C THR A 162 -0.49 15.71 -16.98
N PRO A 163 -1.11 16.69 -17.64
CA PRO A 163 -2.51 17.06 -17.35
C PRO A 163 -3.49 15.87 -17.43
N ALA A 164 -3.22 14.87 -18.28
CA ALA A 164 -4.03 13.64 -18.36
C ALA A 164 -3.94 12.82 -17.06
N TYR A 165 -2.76 12.73 -16.46
CA TYR A 165 -2.61 12.09 -15.15
C TYR A 165 -3.45 12.79 -14.08
N HIS A 166 -3.39 14.11 -14.00
CA HIS A 166 -4.15 14.88 -13.01
C HIS A 166 -5.67 14.74 -13.19
N ARG A 167 -6.15 14.57 -14.42
CA ARG A 167 -7.56 14.32 -14.72
C ARG A 167 -7.99 12.85 -14.61
N SER A 168 -7.09 11.93 -14.39
CA SER A 168 -7.39 10.48 -14.40
C SER A 168 -8.27 10.01 -13.23
N ALA A 169 -8.40 10.81 -12.17
CA ALA A 169 -9.32 10.53 -11.07
C ALA A 169 -9.69 11.84 -10.33
N PRO A 170 -10.94 11.96 -9.83
CA PRO A 170 -11.42 13.20 -9.20
C PRO A 170 -10.67 13.62 -7.94
N TRP A 171 -10.01 12.68 -7.26
CA TRP A 171 -9.27 12.96 -6.03
C TRP A 171 -7.85 13.48 -6.28
N ARG A 172 -7.32 13.22 -7.51
CA ARG A 172 -5.95 13.64 -7.85
C ARG A 172 -5.80 15.15 -7.89
N SER A 173 -4.66 15.64 -7.44
CA SER A 173 -4.27 17.06 -7.45
C SER A 173 -5.22 17.96 -6.67
N THR A 174 -5.95 17.40 -5.72
CA THR A 174 -6.80 18.15 -4.80
C THR A 174 -6.30 18.00 -3.38
N TRP A 175 -6.33 19.08 -2.59
CA TRP A 175 -5.97 19.02 -1.17
C TRP A 175 -6.80 18.00 -0.40
N LYS A 176 -8.10 17.92 -0.70
CA LYS A 176 -9.02 16.99 -0.05
C LYS A 176 -8.74 15.52 -0.43
N GLY A 177 -8.36 15.27 -1.68
CA GLY A 177 -8.21 13.89 -2.18
C GLY A 177 -6.83 13.29 -1.91
N GLU A 178 -5.75 14.09 -2.08
CA GLU A 178 -4.38 13.66 -1.83
C GLU A 178 -3.90 13.97 -0.42
N CYS A 179 -4.62 14.83 0.32
CA CYS A 179 -4.32 15.27 1.70
C CYS A 179 -2.95 15.91 1.88
N GLY A 180 -2.41 16.48 0.83
CA GLY A 180 -1.11 17.14 0.78
C GLY A 180 -0.63 17.23 -0.67
N GLY A 181 0.59 17.69 -0.82
CA GLY A 181 1.19 17.83 -2.14
C GLY A 181 2.11 16.67 -2.49
N LEU A 182 3.20 17.03 -3.17
CA LEU A 182 4.21 16.11 -3.67
C LEU A 182 4.78 15.17 -2.58
N LEU A 183 4.99 15.68 -1.37
CA LEU A 183 5.62 14.91 -0.29
C LEU A 183 4.78 13.71 0.14
N ILE A 184 3.45 13.86 0.22
CA ILE A 184 2.58 12.76 0.68
C ILE A 184 2.21 11.80 -0.46
N ASN A 185 2.14 12.25 -1.71
CA ASN A 185 1.74 11.40 -2.81
C ASN A 185 2.92 10.72 -3.51
N GLN A 186 3.91 11.49 -3.98
CA GLN A 186 5.01 10.99 -4.80
C GLN A 186 6.29 10.72 -3.98
N CYS A 187 6.63 11.62 -3.07
CA CYS A 187 7.91 11.55 -2.36
C CYS A 187 7.93 10.55 -1.19
N GLN A 188 6.82 9.88 -0.88
CA GLN A 188 6.77 8.86 0.17
C GLN A 188 7.86 7.80 0.02
N HIS A 189 8.06 7.29 -1.18
CA HIS A 189 9.11 6.31 -1.45
C HIS A 189 10.52 6.87 -1.22
N TYR A 190 10.75 8.14 -1.54
CA TYR A 190 12.06 8.78 -1.38
C TYR A 190 12.34 9.15 0.06
N LEU A 191 11.33 9.60 0.80
CA LEU A 191 11.42 9.85 2.24
C LEU A 191 11.68 8.54 2.99
N ASP A 192 11.01 7.46 2.59
CA ASP A 192 11.22 6.14 3.12
C ASP A 192 12.64 5.62 2.87
N ILE A 193 13.14 5.71 1.63
CA ILE A 193 14.52 5.32 1.30
C ILE A 193 15.54 6.18 2.04
N TRP A 194 15.30 7.49 2.16
CA TRP A 194 16.16 8.38 2.94
C TRP A 194 16.29 7.88 4.38
N GLN A 195 15.15 7.69 5.05
CA GLN A 195 15.13 7.17 6.42
C GLN A 195 15.79 5.79 6.53
N TRP A 196 15.55 4.93 5.57
CA TRP A 196 16.08 3.57 5.55
C TRP A 196 17.60 3.53 5.38
N LEU A 197 18.17 4.46 4.62
CA LEU A 197 19.62 4.56 4.38
C LEU A 197 20.34 5.31 5.50
N PHE A 198 19.78 6.41 5.98
CA PHE A 198 20.47 7.38 6.82
C PHE A 198 19.92 7.51 8.25
N GLY A 199 18.80 6.85 8.54
CA GLY A 199 18.11 6.98 9.82
C GLY A 199 17.17 8.18 9.88
N MET A 200 16.52 8.35 11.03
CA MET A 200 15.64 9.50 11.29
C MET A 200 16.46 10.76 11.56
N PRO A 201 16.06 11.92 11.02
CA PRO A 201 16.69 13.18 11.39
C PRO A 201 16.30 13.59 12.81
N ASP A 202 17.25 14.19 13.53
CA ASP A 202 16.98 14.76 14.87
C ASP A 202 16.19 16.05 14.79
N ARG A 203 16.29 16.77 13.68
CA ARG A 203 15.59 18.05 13.42
C ARG A 203 15.19 18.16 11.95
N ILE A 204 14.06 18.77 11.70
CA ILE A 204 13.50 19.09 10.39
C ILE A 204 13.27 20.60 10.30
#